data_618c120ae00bdef93e324ccd51944b98
#
_entry.id   618c120ae00bdef93e324ccd51944b98
#
_cell.length_a   1.000
_cell.length_b   1.000
_cell.length_c   1.000
_cell.angle_alpha   90.00
_cell.angle_beta   90.00
_cell.angle_gamma   90.00
#
_symmetry.space_group_name_H-M   'P 1'
#
loop_
_entity.id
_entity.type
_entity.pdbx_description
1 polymer ?
#
loop_
_entity_poly.entity_id
_entity_poly.type
_entity_poly.pdbx_seq_one_letter_code
_entity_poly.pdbx_strand_id
1 'polypeptide(L)'
;MNIAYQSSSNKPKDIKSHNQKLVLSLFFENDYWSIPQISEEIQLSKTSVAKIISGMEKREQIVSCGKGTSTSEGGKKPELFRLNSEYRYAIAINIDAEYLVGAITNFSCELICEPIYRNVMEATYEEVVQTIYEIVEMLLQTSQVSTEAICGITLGCDGIVDMDKGIICCSARKKAWAKNLEIRRDAIEKLKSLDLNCEVYVDNGCRYIGFADLLYRETRPYQCIATIYTTKEFVGGSIIQRGQLLKSANGFRGEFGHNIIEPKSKVKCECGNYGCLEALVSEKNLIHILNKKRGRYPNSIFNTSHLEENMDHIFTAARENDALARKVLSESANYFAISIHNMMMTFDPEMVIIQGEYARVGEGFQHEICKRVTELNVFGLNRIPHISLSKVRNMEDLLKGYANFSILNYIAQKEPYR
;
A
#
# COMPACT_ATOMS: atom_id res chain seq x y z
N MET A 1 -1.50 8.36 -13.43
CA MET A 1 -2.50 7.41 -12.90
C MET A 1 -3.84 7.72 -13.57
N ASN A 2 -4.09 7.17 -14.77
CA ASN A 2 -5.38 7.38 -15.43
C ASN A 2 -6.44 6.57 -14.69
N ILE A 3 -7.18 7.20 -13.80
CA ILE A 3 -8.39 6.62 -13.20
C ILE A 3 -9.45 6.60 -14.30
N ALA A 4 -9.34 5.61 -15.21
CA ALA A 4 -10.30 5.43 -16.28
C ALA A 4 -11.59 4.82 -15.71
N TYR A 5 -12.46 5.69 -15.19
CA TYR A 5 -13.84 5.31 -14.94
C TYR A 5 -14.55 5.11 -16.28
N GLN A 6 -14.91 3.88 -16.59
CA GLN A 6 -15.89 3.65 -17.67
C GLN A 6 -17.23 4.22 -17.19
N SER A 7 -17.61 5.36 -17.77
CA SER A 7 -18.97 5.88 -17.57
C SER A 7 -19.96 4.98 -18.30
N SER A 8 -20.83 4.32 -17.58
CA SER A 8 -21.91 3.49 -18.12
C SER A 8 -23.11 4.32 -18.65
N SER A 9 -23.02 5.66 -18.64
CA SER A 9 -24.08 6.54 -19.11
C SER A 9 -23.57 7.74 -19.89
N ASN A 10 -24.24 8.07 -21.00
CA ASN A 10 -23.95 9.23 -21.85
C ASN A 10 -24.66 10.52 -21.40
N LYS A 11 -25.08 10.63 -20.14
CA LYS A 11 -25.71 11.85 -19.65
C LYS A 11 -24.70 12.97 -19.44
N PRO A 12 -24.99 14.22 -19.83
CA PRO A 12 -24.06 15.36 -19.68
C PRO A 12 -23.56 15.57 -18.25
N LYS A 13 -24.35 15.24 -17.23
CA LYS A 13 -23.96 15.31 -15.82
C LYS A 13 -22.84 14.33 -15.47
N ASP A 14 -22.91 13.10 -16.00
CA ASP A 14 -21.93 12.04 -15.74
C ASP A 14 -20.59 12.35 -16.44
N ILE A 15 -20.64 12.90 -17.67
CA ILE A 15 -19.43 13.36 -18.39
C ILE A 15 -18.74 14.49 -17.62
N LYS A 16 -19.51 15.44 -17.06
CA LYS A 16 -18.96 16.54 -16.29
C LYS A 16 -18.31 16.05 -15.00
N SER A 17 -18.97 15.15 -14.27
CA SER A 17 -18.42 14.51 -13.07
C SER A 17 -17.15 13.72 -13.38
N HIS A 18 -17.14 12.96 -14.46
CA HIS A 18 -15.98 12.21 -14.95
C HIS A 18 -14.78 13.12 -15.22
N ASN A 19 -14.97 14.18 -16.00
CA ASN A 19 -13.89 15.12 -16.35
C ASN A 19 -13.30 15.82 -15.12
N GLN A 20 -14.12 16.08 -14.10
CA GLN A 20 -13.62 16.68 -12.86
C GLN A 20 -12.77 15.71 -12.03
N LYS A 21 -13.22 14.44 -11.95
CA LYS A 21 -12.41 13.40 -11.29
C LYS A 21 -11.07 13.21 -12.01
N LEU A 22 -11.07 13.25 -13.35
CA LEU A 22 -9.84 13.21 -14.14
C LEU A 22 -8.92 14.40 -13.83
N VAL A 23 -9.46 15.62 -13.81
CA VAL A 23 -8.65 16.81 -13.48
C VAL A 23 -8.10 16.72 -12.05
N LEU A 24 -8.93 16.29 -11.08
CA LEU A 24 -8.47 16.16 -9.70
C LEU A 24 -7.37 15.09 -9.56
N SER A 25 -7.49 13.96 -10.27
CA SER A 25 -6.48 12.90 -10.22
C SER A 25 -5.10 13.35 -10.74
N LEU A 26 -5.04 14.29 -11.68
CA LEU A 26 -3.77 14.83 -12.15
C LEU A 26 -2.95 15.52 -11.04
N PHE A 27 -3.64 16.16 -10.08
CA PHE A 27 -2.96 16.80 -8.95
C PHE A 27 -2.31 15.82 -7.97
N PHE A 28 -2.65 14.54 -8.05
CA PHE A 28 -1.93 13.47 -7.35
C PHE A 28 -0.76 12.93 -8.17
N GLU A 29 -0.69 13.27 -9.46
CA GLU A 29 0.41 12.85 -10.33
C GLU A 29 1.56 13.86 -10.34
N ASN A 30 1.26 15.15 -10.29
CA ASN A 30 2.24 16.22 -10.23
C ASN A 30 1.83 17.31 -9.25
N ASP A 31 2.82 17.92 -8.61
CA ASP A 31 2.61 18.93 -7.57
C ASP A 31 1.91 20.18 -8.09
N TYR A 32 2.13 20.51 -9.37
CA TYR A 32 1.61 21.72 -10.00
C TYR A 32 1.10 21.43 -11.40
N TRP A 33 -0.03 22.07 -11.73
CA TRP A 33 -0.61 22.03 -13.06
C TRP A 33 -1.07 23.41 -13.52
N SER A 34 -0.92 23.70 -14.81
CA SER A 34 -1.55 24.83 -15.46
C SER A 34 -2.71 24.38 -16.35
N ILE A 35 -3.66 25.29 -16.63
CA ILE A 35 -4.79 25.00 -17.53
C ILE A 35 -4.32 24.47 -18.91
N PRO A 36 -3.27 25.03 -19.57
CA PRO A 36 -2.78 24.46 -20.81
C PRO A 36 -2.28 23.02 -20.69
N GLN A 37 -1.50 22.70 -19.66
CA GLN A 37 -0.98 21.34 -19.44
C GLN A 37 -2.12 20.35 -19.20
N ILE A 38 -3.09 20.68 -18.33
CA ILE A 38 -4.27 19.83 -18.08
C ILE A 38 -5.04 19.62 -19.39
N SER A 39 -5.24 20.69 -20.19
CA SER A 39 -5.96 20.62 -21.47
C SER A 39 -5.31 19.65 -22.46
N GLU A 40 -3.99 19.64 -22.51
CA GLU A 40 -3.20 18.73 -23.35
C GLU A 40 -3.28 17.29 -22.84
N GLU A 41 -3.11 17.08 -21.53
CA GLU A 41 -3.08 15.74 -20.90
C GLU A 41 -4.39 14.99 -21.05
N ILE A 42 -5.53 15.66 -20.79
CA ILE A 42 -6.85 15.00 -20.83
C ILE A 42 -7.64 15.28 -22.11
N GLN A 43 -7.03 15.88 -23.11
CA GLN A 43 -7.62 16.18 -24.43
C GLN A 43 -8.95 16.96 -24.34
N LEU A 44 -9.05 17.91 -23.41
CA LEU A 44 -10.19 18.81 -23.27
C LEU A 44 -9.84 20.24 -23.68
N SER A 45 -10.83 21.03 -24.13
CA SER A 45 -10.59 22.43 -24.46
C SER A 45 -10.13 23.24 -23.23
N LYS A 46 -9.24 24.21 -23.42
CA LYS A 46 -8.79 25.13 -22.36
C LYS A 46 -9.95 25.81 -21.63
N THR A 47 -11.03 26.13 -22.36
CA THR A 47 -12.25 26.73 -21.79
C THR A 47 -12.97 25.76 -20.85
N SER A 48 -13.06 24.48 -21.22
CA SER A 48 -13.67 23.45 -20.36
C SER A 48 -12.85 23.23 -19.10
N VAL A 49 -11.53 23.12 -19.24
CA VAL A 49 -10.60 22.97 -18.11
C VAL A 49 -10.67 24.19 -17.18
N ALA A 50 -10.70 25.40 -17.72
CA ALA A 50 -10.81 26.63 -16.92
C ALA A 50 -12.09 26.66 -16.07
N LYS A 51 -13.21 26.19 -16.61
CA LYS A 51 -14.48 26.06 -15.83
C LYS A 51 -14.37 25.02 -14.71
N ILE A 52 -13.67 23.91 -14.96
CA ILE A 52 -13.44 22.86 -13.94
C ILE A 52 -12.55 23.44 -12.84
N ILE A 53 -11.40 24.01 -13.18
CA ILE A 53 -10.46 24.63 -12.24
C ILE A 53 -11.13 25.69 -11.39
N SER A 54 -11.84 26.64 -11.99
CA SER A 54 -12.57 27.67 -11.23
C SER A 54 -13.62 27.06 -10.27
N GLY A 55 -14.26 25.96 -10.66
CA GLY A 55 -15.16 25.24 -9.78
C GLY A 55 -14.45 24.53 -8.63
N MET A 56 -13.25 24.02 -8.85
CA MET A 56 -12.41 23.37 -7.81
C MET A 56 -11.84 24.38 -6.83
N GLU A 57 -11.38 25.56 -7.30
CA GLU A 57 -10.93 26.64 -6.43
C GLU A 57 -12.05 27.14 -5.50
N LYS A 58 -13.25 27.35 -6.04
CA LYS A 58 -14.43 27.75 -5.24
C LYS A 58 -14.80 26.76 -4.15
N ARG A 59 -14.45 25.49 -4.33
CA ARG A 59 -14.65 24.42 -3.34
C ARG A 59 -13.40 24.15 -2.50
N GLU A 60 -12.39 24.98 -2.66
CA GLU A 60 -11.12 24.85 -1.93
C GLU A 60 -10.39 23.52 -2.14
N GLN A 61 -10.69 22.79 -3.23
CA GLN A 61 -10.01 21.52 -3.57
C GLN A 61 -8.59 21.75 -4.07
N ILE A 62 -8.36 22.86 -4.73
CA ILE A 62 -7.08 23.30 -5.25
C ILE A 62 -6.88 24.78 -4.93
N VAL A 63 -5.64 25.22 -4.91
CA VAL A 63 -5.25 26.62 -4.70
C VAL A 63 -4.29 27.07 -5.80
N SER A 64 -4.40 28.36 -6.18
CA SER A 64 -3.40 29.00 -7.04
C SER A 64 -2.08 29.15 -6.28
N CYS A 65 -0.96 28.80 -6.92
CA CYS A 65 0.38 28.85 -6.33
C CYS A 65 1.35 29.72 -7.12
N GLY A 66 0.82 30.63 -7.93
CA GLY A 66 1.61 31.63 -8.67
C GLY A 66 1.71 31.34 -10.16
N LYS A 67 2.75 31.88 -10.82
CA LYS A 67 2.94 31.80 -12.28
C LYS A 67 4.10 30.87 -12.61
N GLY A 68 3.90 29.98 -13.58
CA GLY A 68 4.91 29.11 -14.15
C GLY A 68 5.93 29.82 -15.02
N THR A 69 6.80 29.06 -15.68
CA THR A 69 7.73 29.58 -16.69
C THR A 69 6.99 29.85 -18.00
N SER A 70 7.41 30.88 -18.74
CA SER A 70 6.91 31.12 -20.11
C SER A 70 7.34 29.97 -21.03
N THR A 71 6.49 29.64 -22.01
CA THR A 71 6.87 28.69 -23.08
C THR A 71 8.03 29.26 -23.92
N SER A 72 8.74 28.35 -24.61
CA SER A 72 9.86 28.71 -25.50
C SER A 72 9.48 29.71 -26.62
N GLU A 73 8.20 29.78 -26.96
CA GLU A 73 7.64 30.68 -27.98
C GLU A 73 7.27 32.07 -27.43
N GLY A 74 7.49 32.31 -26.14
CA GLY A 74 7.06 33.56 -25.48
C GLY A 74 5.57 33.54 -25.14
N GLY A 75 5.12 34.46 -24.30
CA GLY A 75 3.71 34.60 -23.93
C GLY A 75 3.50 34.86 -22.43
N LYS A 76 2.26 35.09 -22.04
CA LYS A 76 1.89 35.27 -20.62
C LYS A 76 2.14 34.01 -19.85
N LYS A 77 2.93 34.09 -18.78
CA LYS A 77 3.21 32.98 -17.88
C LYS A 77 1.89 32.38 -17.38
N PRO A 78 1.68 31.05 -17.54
CA PRO A 78 0.45 30.40 -17.08
C PRO A 78 0.38 30.41 -15.56
N GLU A 79 -0.84 30.52 -15.04
CA GLU A 79 -1.12 30.31 -13.62
C GLU A 79 -0.99 28.83 -13.28
N LEU A 80 -0.35 28.53 -12.13
CA LEU A 80 -0.17 27.20 -11.60
C LEU A 80 -1.12 26.98 -10.44
N PHE A 81 -1.64 25.77 -10.39
CA PHE A 81 -2.53 25.29 -9.34
C PHE A 81 -1.90 24.06 -8.67
N ARG A 82 -2.17 23.89 -7.40
CA ARG A 82 -1.80 22.69 -6.63
C ARG A 82 -2.99 22.19 -5.81
N LEU A 83 -2.90 20.95 -5.38
CA LEU A 83 -3.88 20.39 -4.44
C LEU A 83 -3.90 21.23 -3.15
N ASN A 84 -5.08 21.46 -2.60
CA ASN A 84 -5.21 22.01 -1.25
C ASN A 84 -5.09 20.88 -0.23
N SER A 85 -3.96 20.80 0.45
CA SER A 85 -3.70 19.75 1.44
C SER A 85 -4.68 19.79 2.63
N GLU A 86 -5.27 20.95 2.91
CA GLU A 86 -6.20 21.13 4.03
C GLU A 86 -7.68 20.92 3.63
N TYR A 87 -7.94 20.53 2.38
CA TYR A 87 -9.32 20.34 1.89
C TYR A 87 -10.07 19.25 2.64
N ARG A 88 -9.42 18.12 2.93
CA ARG A 88 -9.96 16.98 3.65
C ARG A 88 -8.85 16.26 4.40
N TYR A 89 -9.25 15.42 5.35
CA TYR A 89 -8.35 14.61 6.16
C TYR A 89 -8.82 13.17 6.15
N ALA A 90 -7.88 12.24 6.35
CA ALA A 90 -8.17 10.82 6.47
C ALA A 90 -7.58 10.26 7.76
N ILE A 91 -8.29 9.34 8.41
CA ILE A 91 -7.79 8.60 9.57
C ILE A 91 -7.42 7.19 9.14
N ALA A 92 -6.25 6.75 9.54
CA ALA A 92 -5.70 5.44 9.27
C ALA A 92 -5.42 4.71 10.59
N ILE A 93 -5.90 3.48 10.74
CA ILE A 93 -5.64 2.65 11.93
C ILE A 93 -5.15 1.28 11.48
N ASN A 94 -3.96 0.90 11.93
CA ASN A 94 -3.45 -0.46 11.81
C ASN A 94 -3.79 -1.24 13.08
N ILE A 95 -4.47 -2.36 12.92
CA ILE A 95 -4.88 -3.29 13.97
C ILE A 95 -3.99 -4.51 13.87
N ASP A 96 -2.88 -4.50 14.59
CA ASP A 96 -1.97 -5.63 14.72
C ASP A 96 -2.30 -6.46 15.97
N ALA A 97 -1.68 -7.62 16.12
CA ALA A 97 -1.86 -8.48 17.28
C ALA A 97 -1.40 -7.87 18.61
N GLU A 98 -0.39 -7.01 18.55
CA GLU A 98 0.24 -6.44 19.75
C GLU A 98 -0.13 -4.96 19.94
N TYR A 99 -0.28 -4.22 18.85
CA TYR A 99 -0.49 -2.77 18.88
C TYR A 99 -1.58 -2.34 17.92
N LEU A 100 -2.41 -1.39 18.36
CA LEU A 100 -3.13 -0.50 17.48
C LEU A 100 -2.32 0.75 17.28
N VAL A 101 -2.21 1.18 16.02
CA VAL A 101 -1.56 2.44 15.68
C VAL A 101 -2.48 3.25 14.81
N GLY A 102 -2.81 4.47 15.25
CA GLY A 102 -3.66 5.38 14.49
C GLY A 102 -2.96 6.66 14.11
N ALA A 103 -3.26 7.19 12.94
CA ALA A 103 -2.77 8.47 12.45
C ALA A 103 -3.87 9.25 11.71
N ILE A 104 -3.73 10.56 11.67
CA ILE A 104 -4.53 11.46 10.84
C ILE A 104 -3.62 12.16 9.84
N THR A 105 -4.05 12.20 8.58
CA THR A 105 -3.31 12.86 7.50
C THR A 105 -4.17 13.95 6.85
N ASN A 106 -3.49 14.92 6.22
CA ASN A 106 -4.13 15.85 5.30
C ASN A 106 -4.43 15.18 3.94
N PHE A 107 -5.00 15.95 3.01
CA PHE A 107 -5.38 15.47 1.67
C PHE A 107 -4.19 15.11 0.76
N SER A 108 -2.97 15.51 1.13
CA SER A 108 -1.71 15.12 0.50
C SER A 108 -1.02 13.93 1.20
N CYS A 109 -1.71 13.25 2.11
CA CYS A 109 -1.19 12.14 2.91
C CYS A 109 -0.01 12.50 3.82
N GLU A 110 0.12 13.75 4.25
CA GLU A 110 1.09 14.17 5.25
C GLU A 110 0.46 14.05 6.65
N LEU A 111 1.23 13.56 7.63
CA LEU A 111 0.77 13.45 9.01
C LEU A 111 0.51 14.84 9.62
N ILE A 112 -0.59 14.99 10.33
CA ILE A 112 -0.98 16.23 11.01
C ILE A 112 -0.47 16.28 12.45
N CYS A 113 -0.36 15.12 13.07
CA CYS A 113 0.21 14.97 14.41
C CYS A 113 0.91 13.61 14.50
N GLU A 114 1.63 13.40 15.60
CA GLU A 114 2.28 12.12 15.91
C GLU A 114 1.26 10.98 15.97
N PRO A 115 1.58 9.79 15.41
CA PRO A 115 0.72 8.62 15.51
C PRO A 115 0.50 8.18 16.97
N ILE A 116 -0.69 7.69 17.25
CA ILE A 116 -1.07 7.19 18.58
C ILE A 116 -0.92 5.68 18.61
N TYR A 117 -0.12 5.19 19.56
CA TYR A 117 0.13 3.78 19.79
C TYR A 117 -0.63 3.29 21.03
N ARG A 118 -1.25 2.10 20.96
CA ARG A 118 -1.88 1.40 22.07
C ARG A 118 -1.50 -0.07 22.07
N ASN A 119 -1.03 -0.58 23.21
CA ASN A 119 -0.80 -2.00 23.37
C ASN A 119 -2.14 -2.72 23.51
N VAL A 120 -2.34 -3.78 22.74
CA VAL A 120 -3.56 -4.59 22.70
C VAL A 120 -3.26 -6.09 22.73
N MET A 121 -2.06 -6.48 23.15
CA MET A 121 -1.61 -7.88 23.13
C MET A 121 -2.61 -8.84 23.80
N GLU A 122 -3.07 -8.45 24.99
CA GLU A 122 -4.03 -9.23 25.79
C GLU A 122 -5.50 -8.79 25.63
N ALA A 123 -5.75 -7.79 24.74
CA ALA A 123 -7.08 -7.23 24.61
C ALA A 123 -8.07 -8.17 23.93
N THR A 124 -9.29 -8.19 24.43
CA THR A 124 -10.46 -8.78 23.80
C THR A 124 -10.84 -8.02 22.54
N TYR A 125 -11.73 -8.58 21.74
CA TYR A 125 -12.24 -7.89 20.55
C TYR A 125 -12.98 -6.59 20.93
N GLU A 126 -13.79 -6.63 21.96
CA GLU A 126 -14.57 -5.48 22.46
C GLU A 126 -13.65 -4.35 22.93
N GLU A 127 -12.56 -4.67 23.61
CA GLU A 127 -11.55 -3.71 24.03
C GLU A 127 -10.81 -3.11 22.85
N VAL A 128 -10.56 -3.89 21.79
CA VAL A 128 -9.97 -3.36 20.55
C VAL A 128 -10.92 -2.38 19.87
N VAL A 129 -12.23 -2.67 19.78
CA VAL A 129 -13.22 -1.73 19.24
C VAL A 129 -13.28 -0.46 20.07
N GLN A 130 -13.19 -0.57 21.40
CA GLN A 130 -13.11 0.60 22.29
C GLN A 130 -11.83 1.41 22.04
N THR A 131 -10.70 0.75 21.88
CA THR A 131 -9.41 1.40 21.59
C THR A 131 -9.41 2.14 20.24
N ILE A 132 -10.11 1.60 19.22
CA ILE A 132 -10.33 2.33 17.94
C ILE A 132 -11.02 3.67 18.20
N TYR A 133 -12.09 3.68 18.98
CA TYR A 133 -12.79 4.92 19.35
C TYR A 133 -11.84 5.92 20.05
N GLU A 134 -11.11 5.47 21.06
CA GLU A 134 -10.19 6.31 21.84
C GLU A 134 -9.09 6.92 20.96
N ILE A 135 -8.53 6.14 20.04
CA ILE A 135 -7.53 6.64 19.10
C ILE A 135 -8.14 7.72 18.19
N VAL A 136 -9.32 7.49 17.63
CA VAL A 136 -9.99 8.46 16.75
C VAL A 136 -10.30 9.75 17.51
N GLU A 137 -10.88 9.64 18.71
CA GLU A 137 -11.17 10.79 19.57
C GLU A 137 -9.92 11.62 19.88
N MET A 138 -8.82 10.96 20.30
CA MET A 138 -7.55 11.62 20.59
C MET A 138 -6.92 12.27 19.35
N LEU A 139 -6.98 11.62 18.18
CA LEU A 139 -6.49 12.20 16.93
C LEU A 139 -7.24 13.48 16.57
N LEU A 140 -8.57 13.49 16.69
CA LEU A 140 -9.40 14.67 16.44
C LEU A 140 -9.10 15.79 17.46
N GLN A 141 -8.97 15.46 18.73
CA GLN A 141 -8.62 16.43 19.79
C GLN A 141 -7.23 17.04 19.59
N THR A 142 -6.23 16.20 19.24
CA THR A 142 -4.84 16.65 19.07
C THR A 142 -4.66 17.48 17.80
N SER A 143 -5.27 17.06 16.70
CA SER A 143 -5.14 17.73 15.41
C SER A 143 -6.01 18.97 15.28
N GLN A 144 -7.03 19.15 16.12
CA GLN A 144 -8.07 20.19 16.03
C GLN A 144 -8.82 20.18 14.68
N VAL A 145 -8.80 19.06 13.96
CA VAL A 145 -9.51 18.90 12.69
C VAL A 145 -11.00 18.69 12.97
N SER A 146 -11.86 19.40 12.23
CA SER A 146 -13.32 19.21 12.30
C SER A 146 -13.72 17.83 11.79
N THR A 147 -14.66 17.17 12.47
CA THR A 147 -15.21 15.86 12.07
C THR A 147 -15.82 15.88 10.67
N GLU A 148 -16.39 17.01 10.25
CA GLU A 148 -16.93 17.22 8.90
C GLU A 148 -15.85 17.21 7.80
N ALA A 149 -14.60 17.52 8.17
CA ALA A 149 -13.48 17.52 7.23
C ALA A 149 -12.89 16.12 7.01
N ILE A 150 -13.27 15.12 7.81
CA ILE A 150 -12.80 13.74 7.65
C ILE A 150 -13.48 13.10 6.43
N CYS A 151 -12.68 12.66 5.45
CA CYS A 151 -13.19 12.04 4.22
C CYS A 151 -13.30 10.52 4.29
N GLY A 152 -12.62 9.88 5.24
CA GLY A 152 -12.71 8.43 5.45
C GLY A 152 -11.82 7.94 6.57
N ILE A 153 -12.16 6.77 7.09
CA ILE A 153 -11.39 6.03 8.10
C ILE A 153 -11.02 4.68 7.49
N THR A 154 -9.75 4.32 7.48
CA THR A 154 -9.26 3.02 7.01
C THR A 154 -8.76 2.20 8.19
N LEU A 155 -9.37 1.03 8.39
CA LEU A 155 -8.98 0.04 9.40
C LEU A 155 -8.29 -1.13 8.69
N GLY A 156 -6.98 -1.28 8.85
CA GLY A 156 -6.22 -2.42 8.38
C GLY A 156 -6.15 -3.49 9.47
N CYS A 157 -6.67 -4.68 9.19
CA CYS A 157 -6.73 -5.77 10.14
C CYS A 157 -5.75 -6.89 9.79
N ASP A 158 -5.36 -7.66 10.79
CA ASP A 158 -4.65 -8.93 10.60
C ASP A 158 -5.64 -10.04 10.24
N GLY A 159 -5.27 -10.91 9.28
CA GLY A 159 -6.02 -12.09 8.90
C GLY A 159 -6.88 -11.95 7.64
N ILE A 160 -7.83 -12.86 7.49
CA ILE A 160 -8.72 -12.90 6.32
C ILE A 160 -9.92 -11.98 6.55
N VAL A 161 -10.11 -11.02 5.66
CA VAL A 161 -11.15 -9.99 5.77
C VAL A 161 -12.06 -10.00 4.53
N ASP A 162 -13.36 -10.04 4.75
CA ASP A 162 -14.37 -9.75 3.74
C ASP A 162 -14.55 -8.22 3.68
N MET A 163 -13.89 -7.57 2.75
CA MET A 163 -13.89 -6.12 2.60
C MET A 163 -15.29 -5.57 2.29
N ASP A 164 -16.09 -6.29 1.50
CA ASP A 164 -17.43 -5.80 1.10
C ASP A 164 -18.37 -5.76 2.32
N LYS A 165 -18.30 -6.76 3.19
CA LYS A 165 -19.10 -6.81 4.42
C LYS A 165 -18.41 -6.09 5.60
N GLY A 166 -17.10 -5.91 5.58
CA GLY A 166 -16.32 -5.35 6.68
C GLY A 166 -16.19 -6.31 7.86
N ILE A 167 -15.98 -7.60 7.56
CA ILE A 167 -15.95 -8.70 8.53
C ILE A 167 -14.53 -9.29 8.58
N ILE A 168 -13.98 -9.44 9.78
CA ILE A 168 -12.81 -10.27 10.02
C ILE A 168 -13.27 -11.73 10.06
N CYS A 169 -13.06 -12.48 8.98
CA CYS A 169 -13.46 -13.89 8.89
C CYS A 169 -12.67 -14.75 9.88
N CYS A 170 -11.39 -14.49 10.00
CA CYS A 170 -10.51 -15.04 11.04
C CYS A 170 -9.26 -14.17 11.17
N SER A 171 -8.77 -13.97 12.40
CA SER A 171 -7.45 -13.40 12.64
C SER A 171 -6.39 -14.50 12.60
N ALA A 172 -5.26 -14.24 11.99
CA ALA A 172 -4.15 -15.19 11.93
C ALA A 172 -3.40 -15.25 13.28
N ARG A 173 -3.25 -14.12 13.96
CA ARG A 173 -2.44 -13.96 15.18
C ARG A 173 -3.29 -13.92 16.45
N LYS A 174 -4.48 -13.33 16.43
CA LYS A 174 -5.45 -13.32 17.54
C LYS A 174 -6.35 -14.58 17.51
N LYS A 175 -5.75 -15.74 17.66
CA LYS A 175 -6.45 -17.05 17.58
C LYS A 175 -7.60 -17.21 18.58
N ALA A 176 -7.59 -16.45 19.67
CA ALA A 176 -8.66 -16.45 20.68
C ALA A 176 -9.91 -15.67 20.23
N TRP A 177 -9.81 -14.83 19.22
CA TRP A 177 -10.97 -14.09 18.72
C TRP A 177 -11.94 -15.03 18.01
N ALA A 178 -13.23 -14.72 18.14
CA ALA A 178 -14.26 -15.42 17.40
C ALA A 178 -14.08 -15.23 15.88
N LYS A 179 -14.72 -16.09 15.09
CA LYS A 179 -14.76 -15.94 13.64
C LYS A 179 -15.92 -15.02 13.24
N ASN A 180 -15.78 -14.37 12.08
CA ASN A 180 -16.79 -13.51 11.48
C ASN A 180 -17.17 -12.31 12.35
N LEU A 181 -16.18 -11.58 12.84
CA LEU A 181 -16.35 -10.35 13.63
C LEU A 181 -16.73 -9.19 12.73
N GLU A 182 -17.84 -8.52 13.00
CA GLU A 182 -18.42 -7.45 12.18
C GLU A 182 -17.76 -6.09 12.49
N ILE A 183 -16.45 -6.01 12.40
CA ILE A 183 -15.64 -4.88 12.88
C ILE A 183 -16.03 -3.54 12.26
N ARG A 184 -16.45 -3.48 10.97
CA ARG A 184 -16.94 -2.23 10.38
C ARG A 184 -18.18 -1.73 11.09
N ARG A 185 -19.18 -2.60 11.29
CA ARG A 185 -20.42 -2.24 11.98
C ARG A 185 -20.14 -1.78 13.41
N ASP A 186 -19.32 -2.54 14.13
CA ASP A 186 -19.05 -2.29 15.54
C ASP A 186 -18.23 -1.00 15.73
N ALA A 187 -17.26 -0.73 14.84
CA ALA A 187 -16.53 0.52 14.81
C ALA A 187 -17.44 1.72 14.46
N ILE A 188 -18.29 1.61 13.42
CA ILE A 188 -19.25 2.68 13.07
C ILE A 188 -20.18 2.97 14.24
N GLU A 189 -20.74 1.94 14.88
CA GLU A 189 -21.64 2.11 16.04
C GLU A 189 -20.93 2.87 17.18
N LYS A 190 -19.71 2.50 17.46
CA LYS A 190 -18.90 3.13 18.52
C LYS A 190 -18.55 4.58 18.19
N LEU A 191 -18.24 4.88 16.92
CA LEU A 191 -17.86 6.21 16.45
C LEU A 191 -19.02 7.19 16.25
N LYS A 192 -20.29 6.74 16.35
CA LYS A 192 -21.47 7.61 16.20
C LYS A 192 -21.47 8.82 17.11
N SER A 193 -20.97 8.69 18.34
CA SER A 193 -20.91 9.80 19.31
C SER A 193 -19.96 10.93 18.91
N LEU A 194 -19.10 10.71 17.91
CA LEU A 194 -18.14 11.70 17.39
C LEU A 194 -18.67 12.49 16.19
N ASP A 195 -19.95 12.29 15.79
CA ASP A 195 -20.58 12.96 14.64
C ASP A 195 -19.78 12.87 13.33
N LEU A 196 -19.07 11.74 13.14
CA LEU A 196 -18.31 11.47 11.93
C LEU A 196 -19.24 11.02 10.80
N ASN A 197 -19.25 11.76 9.70
CA ASN A 197 -20.04 11.45 8.50
C ASN A 197 -19.12 11.07 7.33
N CYS A 198 -18.39 9.96 7.48
CA CYS A 198 -17.47 9.46 6.48
C CYS A 198 -17.57 7.94 6.36
N GLU A 199 -17.01 7.39 5.27
CA GLU A 199 -16.93 5.95 5.06
C GLU A 199 -15.87 5.33 5.98
N VAL A 200 -16.18 4.13 6.50
CA VAL A 200 -15.24 3.29 7.25
C VAL A 200 -14.88 2.07 6.38
N TYR A 201 -13.65 2.03 5.96
CA TYR A 201 -13.10 0.93 5.16
C TYR A 201 -12.39 -0.07 6.04
N VAL A 202 -12.60 -1.35 5.77
CA VAL A 202 -11.97 -2.45 6.52
C VAL A 202 -11.46 -3.48 5.55
N ASP A 203 -10.18 -3.82 5.65
CA ASP A 203 -9.57 -4.92 4.89
C ASP A 203 -8.32 -5.44 5.61
N ASN A 204 -7.69 -6.49 5.07
CA ASN A 204 -6.36 -6.89 5.49
C ASN A 204 -5.36 -5.75 5.30
N GLY A 205 -4.58 -5.45 6.34
CA GLY A 205 -3.63 -4.35 6.36
C GLY A 205 -2.63 -4.39 5.21
N CYS A 206 -2.16 -5.58 4.82
CA CYS A 206 -1.22 -5.74 3.71
C CYS A 206 -1.75 -5.26 2.36
N ARG A 207 -3.08 -5.17 2.20
CA ARG A 207 -3.67 -4.65 0.96
C ARG A 207 -3.59 -3.14 0.88
N TYR A 208 -3.74 -2.44 2.01
CA TYR A 208 -3.63 -0.99 2.07
C TYR A 208 -2.18 -0.50 1.99
N ILE A 209 -1.23 -1.31 2.48
CA ILE A 209 0.20 -0.98 2.46
C ILE A 209 0.70 -0.65 1.05
N GLY A 210 0.20 -1.32 0.01
CA GLY A 210 0.56 -1.03 -1.38
C GLY A 210 0.26 0.41 -1.81
N PHE A 211 -0.71 1.08 -1.18
CA PHE A 211 -1.03 2.48 -1.46
C PHE A 211 0.03 3.47 -0.94
N ALA A 212 0.90 3.05 -0.03
CA ALA A 212 2.02 3.88 0.41
C ALA A 212 3.04 4.10 -0.72
N ASP A 213 3.32 3.07 -1.51
CA ASP A 213 4.22 3.20 -2.65
C ASP A 213 3.63 4.08 -3.77
N LEU A 214 2.30 4.20 -3.89
CA LEU A 214 1.67 5.10 -4.87
C LEU A 214 1.93 6.59 -4.59
N LEU A 215 2.38 6.95 -3.40
CA LEU A 215 2.78 8.31 -3.07
C LEU A 215 4.10 8.72 -3.75
N TYR A 216 4.89 7.74 -4.21
CA TYR A 216 6.15 8.01 -4.90
C TYR A 216 5.95 8.13 -6.41
N ARG A 217 6.66 9.08 -7.03
CA ARG A 217 6.52 9.40 -8.46
C ARG A 217 6.86 8.24 -9.39
N GLU A 218 7.77 7.39 -8.98
CA GLU A 218 8.25 6.25 -9.79
C GLU A 218 7.16 5.22 -10.09
N THR A 219 6.10 5.17 -9.27
CA THR A 219 4.99 4.22 -9.46
C THR A 219 3.90 4.76 -10.39
N ARG A 220 3.86 6.07 -10.61
CA ARG A 220 2.78 6.76 -11.33
C ARG A 220 2.54 6.32 -12.78
N PRO A 221 3.57 5.92 -13.58
CA PRO A 221 3.37 5.48 -14.95
C PRO A 221 2.61 4.15 -15.07
N TYR A 222 2.58 3.35 -14.01
CA TYR A 222 2.09 1.98 -14.05
C TYR A 222 0.60 1.89 -13.70
N GLN A 223 -0.16 1.13 -14.50
CA GLN A 223 -1.60 0.93 -14.32
C GLN A 223 -1.94 -0.30 -13.48
N CYS A 224 -1.06 -1.32 -13.49
CA CYS A 224 -1.21 -2.54 -12.70
C CYS A 224 0.05 -2.76 -11.87
N ILE A 225 -0.08 -2.61 -10.55
CA ILE A 225 1.02 -2.73 -9.59
C ILE A 225 0.68 -3.85 -8.61
N ALA A 226 1.59 -4.82 -8.47
CA ALA A 226 1.54 -5.81 -7.41
C ALA A 226 2.56 -5.46 -6.32
N THR A 227 2.19 -5.57 -5.05
CA THR A 227 3.11 -5.40 -3.92
C THR A 227 3.23 -6.71 -3.17
N ILE A 228 4.46 -7.11 -2.86
CA ILE A 228 4.79 -8.22 -1.95
C ILE A 228 5.35 -7.58 -0.68
N TYR A 229 4.54 -7.54 0.38
CA TYR A 229 4.95 -7.03 1.69
C TYR A 229 5.50 -8.16 2.56
N THR A 230 6.63 -7.92 3.18
CA THR A 230 7.35 -8.93 3.96
C THR A 230 7.69 -8.42 5.36
N THR A 231 7.46 -9.25 6.35
CA THR A 231 8.00 -9.10 7.71
C THR A 231 8.94 -10.26 8.01
N LYS A 232 9.40 -10.38 9.24
CA LYS A 232 10.19 -11.53 9.70
C LYS A 232 9.40 -12.83 9.71
N GLU A 233 8.07 -12.74 9.84
CA GLU A 233 7.18 -13.87 10.09
C GLU A 233 6.19 -14.12 8.96
N PHE A 234 5.65 -13.08 8.33
CA PHE A 234 4.58 -13.21 7.35
C PHE A 234 4.85 -12.46 6.04
N VAL A 235 4.14 -12.89 5.01
CA VAL A 235 4.14 -12.29 3.67
C VAL A 235 2.71 -12.07 3.22
N GLY A 236 2.39 -10.82 2.93
CA GLY A 236 1.12 -10.43 2.33
C GLY A 236 1.33 -9.61 1.07
N GLY A 237 0.28 -8.99 0.59
CA GLY A 237 0.42 -8.07 -0.53
C GLY A 237 -0.87 -7.53 -1.09
N SER A 238 -0.73 -6.75 -2.15
CA SER A 238 -1.85 -6.11 -2.83
C SER A 238 -1.70 -6.17 -4.34
N ILE A 239 -2.81 -6.03 -5.04
CA ILE A 239 -2.84 -5.73 -6.46
C ILE A 239 -3.68 -4.48 -6.64
N ILE A 240 -3.06 -3.45 -7.17
CA ILE A 240 -3.69 -2.16 -7.44
C ILE A 240 -3.74 -1.99 -8.95
N GLN A 241 -4.96 -1.88 -9.47
CA GLN A 241 -5.21 -1.69 -10.90
C GLN A 241 -5.91 -0.34 -11.11
N ARG A 242 -5.27 0.53 -11.87
CA ARG A 242 -5.77 1.89 -12.16
C ARG A 242 -6.15 2.66 -10.89
N GLY A 243 -5.28 2.57 -9.85
CA GLY A 243 -5.48 3.22 -8.57
C GLY A 243 -6.53 2.61 -7.66
N GLN A 244 -7.11 1.48 -8.04
CA GLN A 244 -8.09 0.77 -7.24
C GLN A 244 -7.57 -0.59 -6.79
N LEU A 245 -7.86 -0.94 -5.55
CA LEU A 245 -7.56 -2.27 -5.04
C LEU A 245 -8.39 -3.31 -5.81
N LEU A 246 -7.73 -4.34 -6.27
CA LEU A 246 -8.42 -5.43 -6.95
C LEU A 246 -9.31 -6.18 -5.94
N LYS A 247 -10.64 -6.16 -6.15
CA LYS A 247 -11.63 -6.74 -5.22
C LYS A 247 -11.44 -8.23 -5.02
N SER A 248 -11.68 -8.70 -3.81
CA SER A 248 -11.60 -10.10 -3.40
C SER A 248 -12.99 -10.66 -3.11
N ALA A 249 -13.36 -11.76 -3.76
CA ALA A 249 -14.66 -12.39 -3.53
C ALA A 249 -14.75 -13.12 -2.17
N ASN A 250 -13.63 -13.67 -1.71
CA ASN A 250 -13.56 -14.52 -0.50
C ASN A 250 -12.45 -14.08 0.47
N GLY A 251 -11.90 -12.88 0.32
CA GLY A 251 -10.84 -12.39 1.19
C GLY A 251 -9.43 -12.93 0.90
N PHE A 252 -9.22 -13.80 -0.10
CA PHE A 252 -7.91 -14.42 -0.36
C PHE A 252 -7.03 -13.67 -1.35
N ARG A 253 -7.50 -12.60 -1.97
CA ARG A 253 -6.70 -11.86 -2.95
C ARG A 253 -5.60 -11.07 -2.24
N GLY A 254 -4.36 -11.24 -2.71
CA GLY A 254 -3.19 -10.64 -2.05
C GLY A 254 -2.50 -11.57 -1.03
N GLU A 255 -3.06 -12.74 -0.75
CA GLU A 255 -2.46 -13.75 0.14
C GLU A 255 -1.29 -14.47 -0.55
N PHE A 256 -0.35 -13.71 -1.13
CA PHE A 256 0.79 -14.24 -1.90
C PHE A 256 1.74 -15.07 -1.05
N GLY A 257 1.81 -14.77 0.25
CA GLY A 257 2.58 -15.55 1.21
C GLY A 257 2.19 -17.01 1.25
N HIS A 258 0.90 -17.30 0.99
CA HIS A 258 0.38 -18.67 1.02
C HIS A 258 0.38 -19.41 -0.34
N ASN A 259 0.94 -18.77 -1.39
CA ASN A 259 1.23 -19.47 -2.63
C ASN A 259 2.26 -20.58 -2.38
N ILE A 260 1.94 -21.80 -2.76
CA ILE A 260 2.85 -22.95 -2.63
C ILE A 260 3.89 -22.82 -3.73
N ILE A 261 5.10 -22.41 -3.37
CA ILE A 261 6.24 -22.18 -4.28
C ILE A 261 7.05 -23.46 -4.47
N GLU A 262 7.16 -24.27 -3.42
CA GLU A 262 7.92 -25.52 -3.43
C GLU A 262 7.06 -26.69 -2.92
N PRO A 263 6.27 -27.35 -3.79
CA PRO A 263 5.30 -28.38 -3.38
C PRO A 263 5.91 -29.59 -2.65
N LYS A 264 7.22 -29.85 -2.84
CA LYS A 264 7.95 -30.93 -2.18
C LYS A 264 8.69 -30.50 -0.92
N SER A 265 8.56 -29.24 -0.53
CA SER A 265 9.17 -28.69 0.68
C SER A 265 8.62 -29.37 1.93
N LYS A 266 9.49 -29.49 2.95
CA LYS A 266 9.11 -29.92 4.31
C LYS A 266 8.93 -28.72 5.24
N VAL A 267 9.12 -27.52 4.75
CA VAL A 267 8.95 -26.28 5.52
C VAL A 267 7.46 -26.00 5.69
N LYS A 268 7.00 -26.12 6.92
CA LYS A 268 5.58 -25.95 7.29
C LYS A 268 5.25 -24.48 7.45
N CYS A 269 4.14 -24.05 6.88
CA CYS A 269 3.56 -22.72 7.03
C CYS A 269 2.51 -22.71 8.17
N GLU A 270 2.30 -21.57 8.81
CA GLU A 270 1.27 -21.38 9.84
C GLU A 270 -0.16 -21.64 9.30
N CYS A 271 -0.39 -21.47 7.99
CA CYS A 271 -1.66 -21.82 7.35
C CYS A 271 -1.95 -23.33 7.31
N GLY A 272 -1.00 -24.18 7.72
CA GLY A 272 -1.11 -25.64 7.74
C GLY A 272 -0.51 -26.33 6.50
N ASN A 273 -0.27 -25.64 5.41
CA ASN A 273 0.38 -26.16 4.20
C ASN A 273 1.90 -26.21 4.32
N TYR A 274 2.56 -26.74 3.28
CA TYR A 274 4.01 -26.80 3.16
C TYR A 274 4.48 -26.08 1.91
N GLY A 275 5.66 -25.45 1.99
CA GLY A 275 6.31 -24.81 0.84
C GLY A 275 5.66 -23.50 0.38
N CYS A 276 4.88 -22.85 1.25
CA CYS A 276 4.37 -21.50 1.00
C CYS A 276 5.52 -20.50 0.95
N LEU A 277 5.41 -19.44 0.13
CA LEU A 277 6.39 -18.37 0.05
C LEU A 277 6.76 -17.83 1.44
N GLU A 278 5.76 -17.50 2.26
CA GLU A 278 5.92 -16.99 3.62
C GLU A 278 6.87 -17.84 4.46
N ALA A 279 6.59 -19.13 4.54
CA ALA A 279 7.42 -20.05 5.32
C ALA A 279 8.84 -20.16 4.77
N LEU A 280 9.00 -20.14 3.44
CA LEU A 280 10.30 -20.29 2.77
C LEU A 280 11.20 -19.05 2.93
N VAL A 281 10.62 -17.84 3.05
CA VAL A 281 11.37 -16.59 3.20
C VAL A 281 11.37 -16.03 4.62
N SER A 282 10.75 -16.72 5.58
CA SER A 282 10.72 -16.32 6.99
C SER A 282 12.11 -16.29 7.62
N GLU A 283 12.31 -15.44 8.64
CA GLU A 283 13.55 -15.39 9.43
C GLU A 283 13.94 -16.78 9.94
N LYS A 284 12.99 -17.53 10.46
CA LYS A 284 13.21 -18.89 10.94
C LYS A 284 13.81 -19.82 9.88
N ASN A 285 13.30 -19.74 8.65
CA ASN A 285 13.82 -20.59 7.56
C ASN A 285 15.18 -20.07 7.04
N LEU A 286 15.41 -18.76 7.02
CA LEU A 286 16.73 -18.21 6.67
C LEU A 286 17.82 -18.72 7.63
N ILE A 287 17.56 -18.70 8.94
CA ILE A 287 18.46 -19.23 9.97
C ILE A 287 18.65 -20.74 9.79
N HIS A 288 17.59 -21.48 9.49
CA HIS A 288 17.67 -22.91 9.21
C HIS A 288 18.58 -23.19 8.01
N ILE A 289 18.43 -22.47 6.90
CA ILE A 289 19.25 -22.64 5.71
C ILE A 289 20.72 -22.26 6.01
N LEU A 290 20.94 -21.16 6.74
CA LEU A 290 22.26 -20.70 7.16
C LEU A 290 22.97 -21.80 7.92
N ASN A 291 22.33 -22.35 8.96
CA ASN A 291 22.89 -23.42 9.80
C ASN A 291 23.19 -24.70 9.02
N LYS A 292 22.28 -25.11 8.13
CA LYS A 292 22.45 -26.29 7.27
C LYS A 292 23.67 -26.17 6.32
N LYS A 293 23.98 -24.95 5.88
CA LYS A 293 25.04 -24.70 4.90
C LYS A 293 26.35 -24.24 5.52
N ARG A 294 26.37 -23.84 6.80
CA ARG A 294 27.50 -23.26 7.53
C ARG A 294 28.82 -23.98 7.32
N GLY A 295 28.84 -25.31 7.41
CA GLY A 295 30.03 -26.10 7.27
C GLY A 295 30.75 -26.01 5.89
N ARG A 296 30.02 -25.52 4.86
CA ARG A 296 30.61 -25.31 3.52
C ARG A 296 31.21 -23.91 3.34
N TYR A 297 31.11 -23.04 4.34
CA TYR A 297 31.58 -21.65 4.31
C TYR A 297 32.37 -21.30 5.56
N PRO A 298 33.56 -21.93 5.77
CA PRO A 298 34.32 -21.79 7.01
C PRO A 298 34.75 -20.34 7.32
N ASN A 299 34.87 -19.50 6.29
CA ASN A 299 35.30 -18.09 6.43
C ASN A 299 34.11 -17.13 6.61
N SER A 300 32.89 -17.62 6.72
CA SER A 300 31.74 -16.76 6.97
C SER A 300 31.81 -16.11 8.34
N ILE A 301 31.37 -14.85 8.44
CA ILE A 301 31.27 -14.10 9.70
C ILE A 301 30.45 -14.86 10.76
N PHE A 302 29.48 -15.67 10.36
CA PHE A 302 28.68 -16.51 11.25
C PHE A 302 29.50 -17.70 11.85
N ASN A 303 30.69 -17.99 11.35
CA ASN A 303 31.61 -18.99 11.91
C ASN A 303 32.75 -18.36 12.71
N THR A 304 33.12 -17.12 12.38
CA THR A 304 34.30 -16.45 12.93
C THR A 304 34.00 -15.46 14.03
N SER A 305 32.73 -15.07 14.19
CA SER A 305 32.24 -14.18 15.26
C SER A 305 31.05 -14.79 16.00
N HIS A 306 30.76 -14.29 17.21
CA HIS A 306 29.56 -14.64 17.98
C HIS A 306 28.36 -13.76 17.56
N LEU A 307 28.19 -13.56 16.25
CA LEU A 307 27.10 -12.76 15.73
C LEU A 307 25.77 -13.49 15.93
N GLU A 308 24.77 -12.78 16.44
CA GLU A 308 23.42 -13.30 16.58
C GLU A 308 22.83 -13.65 15.20
N GLU A 309 22.20 -14.81 15.11
CA GLU A 309 21.56 -15.28 13.88
C GLU A 309 20.15 -14.73 13.77
N ASN A 310 20.01 -13.64 13.05
CA ASN A 310 18.72 -13.03 12.71
C ASN A 310 18.72 -12.48 11.27
N MET A 311 17.56 -12.10 10.79
CA MET A 311 17.37 -11.62 9.41
C MET A 311 18.22 -10.37 9.13
N ASP A 312 18.30 -9.42 10.05
CA ASP A 312 19.04 -8.17 9.91
C ASP A 312 20.55 -8.41 9.72
N HIS A 313 21.12 -9.31 10.53
CA HIS A 313 22.55 -9.69 10.41
C HIS A 313 22.82 -10.46 9.11
N ILE A 314 21.91 -11.34 8.68
CA ILE A 314 22.03 -12.04 7.39
C ILE A 314 22.03 -11.02 6.24
N PHE A 315 21.15 -10.03 6.26
CA PHE A 315 21.07 -9.00 5.23
C PHE A 315 22.32 -8.11 5.22
N THR A 316 22.80 -7.72 6.38
CA THR A 316 24.03 -6.92 6.52
C THR A 316 25.26 -7.68 6.03
N ALA A 317 25.46 -8.92 6.49
CA ALA A 317 26.54 -9.76 6.05
C ALA A 317 26.53 -9.99 4.52
N ALA A 318 25.36 -10.16 3.94
CA ALA A 318 25.23 -10.32 2.49
C ALA A 318 25.66 -9.06 1.71
N ARG A 319 25.30 -7.87 2.21
CA ARG A 319 25.76 -6.59 1.64
C ARG A 319 27.29 -6.42 1.76
N GLU A 320 27.88 -6.95 2.83
CA GLU A 320 29.31 -6.99 3.08
C GLU A 320 30.03 -8.15 2.36
N ASN A 321 29.34 -8.82 1.43
CA ASN A 321 29.82 -9.91 0.59
C ASN A 321 30.16 -11.23 1.34
N ASP A 322 29.57 -11.48 2.51
CA ASP A 322 29.65 -12.79 3.14
C ASP A 322 29.05 -13.87 2.22
N ALA A 323 29.85 -14.89 1.90
CA ALA A 323 29.48 -15.90 0.93
C ALA A 323 28.30 -16.79 1.39
N LEU A 324 28.19 -17.08 2.70
CA LEU A 324 27.10 -17.86 3.27
C LEU A 324 25.80 -17.05 3.25
N ALA A 325 25.84 -15.81 3.73
CA ALA A 325 24.68 -14.92 3.74
C ALA A 325 24.13 -14.70 2.32
N ARG A 326 25.02 -14.43 1.35
CA ARG A 326 24.63 -14.32 -0.08
C ARG A 326 24.02 -15.60 -0.61
N LYS A 327 24.51 -16.78 -0.21
CA LYS A 327 23.91 -18.06 -0.61
C LYS A 327 22.52 -18.25 -0.03
N VAL A 328 22.31 -17.87 1.22
CA VAL A 328 20.97 -17.89 1.86
C VAL A 328 20.01 -16.99 1.09
N LEU A 329 20.39 -15.75 0.83
CA LEU A 329 19.53 -14.80 0.09
C LEU A 329 19.31 -15.19 -1.38
N SER A 330 20.25 -15.85 -2.02
CA SER A 330 20.09 -16.40 -3.37
C SER A 330 18.96 -17.45 -3.43
N GLU A 331 18.72 -18.21 -2.36
CA GLU A 331 17.56 -19.12 -2.28
C GLU A 331 16.26 -18.34 -2.14
N SER A 332 16.24 -17.31 -1.28
CA SER A 332 15.07 -16.43 -1.17
C SER A 332 14.77 -15.73 -2.51
N ALA A 333 15.78 -15.24 -3.22
CA ALA A 333 15.59 -14.63 -4.54
C ALA A 333 14.94 -15.59 -5.54
N ASN A 334 15.25 -16.89 -5.46
CA ASN A 334 14.59 -17.89 -6.29
C ASN A 334 13.10 -18.03 -5.93
N TYR A 335 12.75 -18.03 -4.65
CA TYR A 335 11.36 -18.12 -4.22
C TYR A 335 10.54 -16.88 -4.64
N PHE A 336 11.11 -15.69 -4.49
CA PHE A 336 10.51 -14.46 -5.02
C PHE A 336 10.33 -14.51 -6.53
N ALA A 337 11.34 -14.98 -7.28
CA ALA A 337 11.24 -15.08 -8.74
C ALA A 337 10.10 -15.98 -9.20
N ILE A 338 9.92 -17.14 -8.56
CA ILE A 338 8.80 -18.06 -8.85
C ILE A 338 7.47 -17.39 -8.51
N SER A 339 7.38 -16.70 -7.36
CA SER A 339 6.17 -15.98 -6.97
C SER A 339 5.82 -14.88 -7.97
N ILE A 340 6.79 -14.06 -8.39
CA ILE A 340 6.60 -13.00 -9.37
C ILE A 340 6.20 -13.60 -10.73
N HIS A 341 6.84 -14.69 -11.16
CA HIS A 341 6.44 -15.39 -12.38
C HIS A 341 4.97 -15.84 -12.33
N ASN A 342 4.51 -16.40 -11.21
CA ASN A 342 3.12 -16.79 -11.04
C ASN A 342 2.17 -15.58 -11.07
N MET A 343 2.59 -14.43 -10.50
CA MET A 343 1.83 -13.18 -10.61
C MET A 343 1.75 -12.67 -12.04
N MET A 344 2.84 -12.76 -12.82
CA MET A 344 2.83 -12.41 -14.26
C MET A 344 1.80 -13.23 -15.01
N MET A 345 1.73 -14.52 -14.77
CA MET A 345 0.78 -15.42 -15.46
C MET A 345 -0.67 -15.21 -15.01
N THR A 346 -0.91 -14.60 -13.85
CA THR A 346 -2.26 -14.48 -13.27
C THR A 346 -2.84 -13.07 -13.40
N PHE A 347 -2.02 -12.03 -13.22
CA PHE A 347 -2.44 -10.64 -13.10
C PHE A 347 -1.78 -9.71 -14.11
N ASP A 348 -0.72 -10.17 -14.77
CA ASP A 348 0.08 -9.41 -15.72
C ASP A 348 0.44 -7.99 -15.20
N PRO A 349 1.08 -7.86 -14.02
CA PRO A 349 1.41 -6.56 -13.47
C PRO A 349 2.52 -5.90 -14.30
N GLU A 350 2.40 -4.58 -14.49
CA GLU A 350 3.45 -3.78 -15.13
C GLU A 350 4.62 -3.52 -14.18
N MET A 351 4.32 -3.50 -12.86
CA MET A 351 5.31 -3.29 -11.80
C MET A 351 5.05 -4.25 -10.62
N VAL A 352 6.13 -4.79 -10.05
CA VAL A 352 6.11 -5.53 -8.80
C VAL A 352 7.02 -4.83 -7.79
N ILE A 353 6.46 -4.49 -6.61
CA ILE A 353 7.19 -3.83 -5.54
C ILE A 353 7.40 -4.82 -4.39
N ILE A 354 8.65 -5.02 -4.00
CA ILE A 354 9.02 -5.76 -2.80
C ILE A 354 9.13 -4.75 -1.65
N GLN A 355 8.31 -4.93 -0.62
CA GLN A 355 8.16 -4.01 0.50
C GLN A 355 8.46 -4.71 1.84
N GLY A 356 8.76 -3.95 2.89
CA GLY A 356 9.06 -4.45 4.22
C GLY A 356 10.51 -4.94 4.35
N GLU A 357 10.73 -6.02 5.07
CA GLU A 357 12.08 -6.47 5.43
C GLU A 357 12.98 -6.71 4.21
N TYR A 358 12.50 -7.43 3.21
CA TYR A 358 13.30 -7.73 2.02
C TYR A 358 13.61 -6.51 1.14
N ALA A 359 12.88 -5.40 1.27
CA ALA A 359 13.26 -4.15 0.62
C ALA A 359 14.59 -3.57 1.16
N ARG A 360 15.01 -3.99 2.35
CA ARG A 360 16.25 -3.54 3.01
C ARG A 360 17.50 -4.29 2.56
N VAL A 361 17.33 -5.38 1.82
CA VAL A 361 18.47 -6.18 1.33
C VAL A 361 19.32 -5.38 0.33
N GLY A 362 18.68 -4.61 -0.54
CA GLY A 362 19.35 -3.70 -1.47
C GLY A 362 19.36 -4.19 -2.92
N GLU A 363 19.94 -3.36 -3.80
CA GLU A 363 19.90 -3.52 -5.26
C GLU A 363 20.46 -4.85 -5.77
N GLY A 364 21.47 -5.41 -5.11
CA GLY A 364 22.05 -6.71 -5.48
C GLY A 364 21.03 -7.84 -5.42
N PHE A 365 20.15 -7.82 -4.43
CA PHE A 365 19.06 -8.78 -4.30
C PHE A 365 17.97 -8.55 -5.36
N GLN A 366 17.58 -7.31 -5.62
CA GLN A 366 16.67 -6.95 -6.69
C GLN A 366 17.19 -7.45 -8.05
N HIS A 367 18.47 -7.22 -8.34
CA HIS A 367 19.09 -7.68 -9.59
C HIS A 367 19.06 -9.20 -9.73
N GLU A 368 19.35 -9.94 -8.64
CA GLU A 368 19.28 -11.40 -8.62
C GLU A 368 17.85 -11.90 -8.90
N ILE A 369 16.83 -11.25 -8.33
CA ILE A 369 15.42 -11.58 -8.62
C ILE A 369 15.11 -11.32 -10.10
N CYS A 370 15.45 -10.14 -10.64
CA CYS A 370 15.22 -9.79 -12.04
C CYS A 370 15.83 -10.82 -12.99
N LYS A 371 17.09 -11.22 -12.73
CA LYS A 371 17.81 -12.25 -13.48
C LYS A 371 17.02 -13.57 -13.48
N ARG A 372 16.59 -14.04 -12.31
CA ARG A 372 15.84 -15.29 -12.17
C ARG A 372 14.48 -15.27 -12.81
N VAL A 373 13.75 -14.16 -12.69
CA VAL A 373 12.45 -13.98 -13.39
C VAL A 373 12.67 -14.05 -14.90
N THR A 374 13.73 -13.44 -15.41
CA THR A 374 14.09 -13.52 -16.83
C THR A 374 14.44 -14.94 -17.26
N GLU A 375 15.12 -15.72 -16.42
CA GLU A 375 15.45 -17.14 -16.67
C GLU A 375 14.19 -18.04 -16.73
N LEU A 376 13.10 -17.65 -16.02
CA LEU A 376 11.80 -18.31 -16.08
C LEU A 376 10.97 -17.89 -17.31
N ASN A 377 11.60 -17.30 -18.29
CA ASN A 377 11.02 -16.72 -19.49
C ASN A 377 9.94 -17.59 -20.16
N VAL A 378 8.81 -16.94 -20.50
CA VAL A 378 7.67 -17.58 -21.16
C VAL A 378 7.72 -17.28 -22.65
N PHE A 379 7.66 -18.33 -23.46
CA PHE A 379 7.64 -18.23 -24.92
C PHE A 379 8.81 -17.43 -25.56
N GLY A 380 9.91 -17.25 -24.85
CA GLY A 380 11.06 -16.49 -25.34
C GLY A 380 10.85 -14.98 -25.47
N LEU A 381 9.81 -14.42 -24.87
CA LEU A 381 9.44 -13.01 -25.04
C LEU A 381 10.30 -12.02 -24.22
N ASN A 382 11.05 -12.48 -23.24
CA ASN A 382 11.90 -11.67 -22.34
C ASN A 382 11.17 -10.45 -21.70
N ARG A 383 9.85 -10.55 -21.52
CA ARG A 383 9.05 -9.52 -20.89
C ARG A 383 8.89 -9.83 -19.41
N ILE A 384 9.38 -8.95 -18.57
CA ILE A 384 9.21 -9.01 -17.11
C ILE A 384 8.64 -7.68 -16.62
N PRO A 385 7.88 -7.65 -15.51
CA PRO A 385 7.45 -6.42 -14.89
C PRO A 385 8.66 -5.61 -14.41
N HIS A 386 8.49 -4.30 -14.22
CA HIS A 386 9.47 -3.53 -13.49
C HIS A 386 9.49 -3.98 -12.02
N ILE A 387 10.58 -4.59 -11.57
CA ILE A 387 10.72 -5.05 -10.19
C ILE A 387 11.46 -3.96 -9.40
N SER A 388 10.86 -3.48 -8.31
CA SER A 388 11.42 -2.41 -7.48
C SER A 388 11.41 -2.78 -6.00
N LEU A 389 12.32 -2.20 -5.25
CA LEU A 389 12.29 -2.24 -3.79
C LEU A 389 11.57 -0.99 -3.27
N SER A 390 10.63 -1.16 -2.35
CA SER A 390 9.88 -0.07 -1.75
C SER A 390 10.78 0.93 -1.04
N LYS A 391 10.36 2.20 -1.06
CA LYS A 391 10.95 3.28 -0.25
C LYS A 391 10.27 3.46 1.11
N VAL A 392 9.16 2.80 1.33
CA VAL A 392 8.44 2.78 2.62
C VAL A 392 9.32 2.13 3.68
N ARG A 393 9.49 2.78 4.84
CA ARG A 393 10.48 2.35 5.83
C ARG A 393 9.94 2.09 7.23
N ASN A 394 8.83 2.72 7.59
CA ASN A 394 8.30 2.72 8.94
C ASN A 394 6.78 2.65 8.98
N MET A 395 6.22 2.56 10.17
CA MET A 395 4.76 2.49 10.39
C MET A 395 4.04 3.75 9.91
N GLU A 396 4.65 4.91 10.04
CA GLU A 396 4.06 6.18 9.56
C GLU A 396 3.84 6.17 8.05
N ASP A 397 4.83 5.69 7.28
CA ASP A 397 4.68 5.55 5.84
C ASP A 397 3.58 4.55 5.47
N LEU A 398 3.44 3.45 6.22
CA LEU A 398 2.37 2.47 6.01
C LEU A 398 0.99 3.10 6.27
N LEU A 399 0.84 3.89 7.34
CA LEU A 399 -0.40 4.59 7.66
C LEU A 399 -0.76 5.64 6.62
N LYS A 400 0.22 6.31 6.00
CA LYS A 400 -0.03 7.18 4.82
C LYS A 400 -0.64 6.39 3.65
N GLY A 401 -0.24 5.15 3.45
CA GLY A 401 -0.85 4.25 2.46
C GLY A 401 -2.33 3.98 2.74
N TYR A 402 -2.68 3.70 3.99
CA TYR A 402 -4.07 3.51 4.43
C TYR A 402 -4.89 4.78 4.19
N ALA A 403 -4.35 5.94 4.57
CA ALA A 403 -4.99 7.23 4.34
C ALA A 403 -5.16 7.52 2.84
N ASN A 404 -4.14 7.24 2.01
CA ASN A 404 -4.20 7.39 0.56
C ASN A 404 -5.34 6.56 -0.05
N PHE A 405 -5.56 5.33 0.44
CA PHE A 405 -6.71 4.52 0.02
C PHE A 405 -8.04 5.24 0.29
N SER A 406 -8.27 5.77 1.50
CA SER A 406 -9.47 6.54 1.84
C SER A 406 -9.65 7.76 0.93
N ILE A 407 -8.58 8.52 0.71
CA ILE A 407 -8.59 9.75 -0.11
C ILE A 407 -8.94 9.41 -1.56
N LEU A 408 -8.30 8.39 -2.16
CA LEU A 408 -8.58 7.97 -3.54
C LEU A 408 -10.04 7.48 -3.69
N ASN A 409 -10.56 6.75 -2.70
CA ASN A 409 -11.96 6.33 -2.71
C ASN A 409 -12.93 7.50 -2.53
N TYR A 410 -12.60 8.47 -1.68
CA TYR A 410 -13.39 9.70 -1.56
C TYR A 410 -13.50 10.44 -2.89
N ILE A 411 -12.40 10.58 -3.62
CA ILE A 411 -12.37 11.19 -4.96
C ILE A 411 -13.20 10.38 -5.94
N ALA A 412 -13.12 9.04 -5.85
CA ALA A 412 -13.83 8.14 -6.75
C ALA A 412 -15.34 8.12 -6.54
N GLN A 413 -15.82 8.17 -5.30
CA GLN A 413 -17.23 7.93 -4.93
C GLN A 413 -18.08 9.19 -4.89
N LYS A 414 -17.56 10.31 -4.36
CA LYS A 414 -18.37 11.52 -4.24
C LYS A 414 -18.57 12.22 -5.58
N GLU A 415 -19.84 12.43 -5.92
CA GLU A 415 -20.16 13.44 -6.92
C GLU A 415 -19.57 14.77 -6.43
N PRO A 416 -18.71 15.44 -7.21
CA PRO A 416 -18.09 16.70 -6.78
C PRO A 416 -19.08 17.87 -6.68
N TYR A 417 -20.40 17.62 -6.57
CA TYR A 417 -21.49 18.57 -6.70
C TYR A 417 -22.67 18.39 -5.74
N ARG A 418 -22.46 17.92 -4.53
CA ARG A 418 -23.48 18.14 -3.50
C ARG A 418 -22.99 19.11 -2.46
#